data_774bce693a48a413048d631899769a78
#
_entry.id   774bce693a48a413048d631899769a78
#
_cell.length_a   1.000
_cell.length_b   1.000
_cell.length_c   1.000
_cell.angle_alpha   90.00
_cell.angle_beta   90.00
_cell.angle_gamma   90.00
#
_symmetry.space_group_name_H-M   'P 1'
#
loop_
_entity.id
_entity.type
_entity.pdbx_description
1 polymer ?
#
loop_
_entity_poly.entity_id
_entity_poly.type
_entity_poly.pdbx_seq_one_letter_code
_entity_poly.pdbx_strand_id
1 'polypeptide(L)'
;GAGKAIAKSGNYIAAFKEWSTEFFYDAKNPVGSPLSPVENGFTLVGCASGESVANVDGALMWVAQSKKHKGRSVYAMRGIEQAKVSTPAVERILNADSLATVRAWGARIDGHPCYILTLVGSGVTLVLDASTGIWHEWSTLTIGSSVSVSSITRDGTTATVTCATAHGISDGDPVTIAGAAQTDYNGTFQAAYVSATVFAIEVENSPTTPATGTILAYPYSSSYFKLTHYASANGVDVTLHATDGHLYEIDPDTYQDDGVPIDFFVRTSRLDGGSIRRKKIARISVVGESADDSAMLRFSNDDSATFVSYRRVTLSDAEPNIRRCGAFERRSLEFRHVGNTAPRPEALELLIGE
;
A
#
# COMPACT_ATOMS: atom_id res chain seq x y z
N GLY A 1 13.71 20.15 25.59
CA GLY A 1 14.01 19.52 24.28
C GLY A 1 14.10 20.57 23.18
N ALA A 2 14.72 20.22 22.08
CA ALA A 2 14.78 21.09 20.90
C ALA A 2 13.38 21.29 20.30
N GLY A 3 13.13 22.48 19.73
CA GLY A 3 11.92 22.74 18.94
C GLY A 3 11.92 21.89 17.68
N LYS A 4 10.78 21.36 17.29
CA LYS A 4 10.61 20.48 16.11
C LYS A 4 9.70 21.10 15.05
N ALA A 5 8.54 21.64 15.46
CA ALA A 5 7.57 22.25 14.55
C ALA A 5 6.68 23.25 15.28
N ILE A 6 6.03 24.11 14.51
CA ILE A 6 4.92 24.96 14.95
C ILE A 6 3.79 24.75 13.94
N ALA A 7 2.59 24.49 14.44
CA ALA A 7 1.42 24.30 13.58
C ALA A 7 0.15 24.86 14.23
N LYS A 8 -0.83 25.21 13.38
CA LYS A 8 -2.15 25.68 13.83
C LYS A 8 -3.06 24.47 14.09
N SER A 9 -3.71 24.46 15.27
CA SER A 9 -4.73 23.47 15.63
C SER A 9 -5.98 24.18 16.14
N GLY A 10 -7.00 24.31 15.28
CA GLY A 10 -8.18 25.11 15.60
C GLY A 10 -7.82 26.57 15.85
N ASN A 11 -8.13 27.06 17.03
CA ASN A 11 -7.83 28.45 17.49
C ASN A 11 -6.48 28.56 18.23
N TYR A 12 -5.71 27.49 18.29
CA TYR A 12 -4.45 27.44 19.02
C TYR A 12 -3.27 27.25 18.05
N ILE A 13 -2.11 27.63 18.55
CA ILE A 13 -0.81 27.34 17.97
C ILE A 13 -0.17 26.25 18.83
N ALA A 14 0.12 25.10 18.24
CA ALA A 14 0.87 24.03 18.88
C ALA A 14 2.37 24.21 18.59
N ALA A 15 3.16 24.38 19.61
CA ALA A 15 4.63 24.44 19.55
C ALA A 15 5.19 23.08 19.98
N PHE A 16 5.60 22.29 19.01
CA PHE A 16 6.14 20.97 19.21
C PHE A 16 7.62 21.03 19.59
N LYS A 17 7.94 20.46 20.73
CA LYS A 17 9.30 20.15 21.17
C LYS A 17 9.55 18.65 21.02
N GLU A 18 10.79 18.25 21.18
CA GLU A 18 11.19 16.84 21.10
C GLU A 18 10.38 15.93 22.04
N TRP A 19 10.06 16.38 23.25
CA TRP A 19 9.44 15.55 24.30
C TRP A 19 8.14 16.11 24.87
N SER A 20 7.68 17.23 24.35
CA SER A 20 6.49 17.94 24.86
C SER A 20 5.89 18.82 23.78
N THR A 21 4.63 19.18 23.95
CA THR A 21 3.93 20.18 23.13
C THR A 21 3.33 21.22 24.04
N GLU A 22 3.49 22.49 23.69
CA GLU A 22 2.90 23.64 24.36
C GLU A 22 1.90 24.34 23.44
N PHE A 23 0.85 24.88 24.00
CA PHE A 23 -0.21 25.56 23.25
C PHE A 23 -0.26 27.01 23.55
N PHE A 24 -0.50 27.81 22.52
CA PHE A 24 -0.65 29.26 22.59
C PHE A 24 -1.94 29.71 21.92
N TYR A 25 -2.50 30.79 22.35
CA TYR A 25 -3.64 31.44 21.72
C TYR A 25 -3.35 32.94 21.51
N ASP A 26 -4.08 33.56 20.58
CA ASP A 26 -4.01 35.01 20.37
C ASP A 26 -4.75 35.73 21.49
N ALA A 27 -3.99 36.28 22.42
CA ALA A 27 -4.50 37.05 23.55
C ALA A 27 -4.72 38.54 23.19
N LYS A 28 -4.37 38.95 21.95
CA LYS A 28 -4.45 40.34 21.49
C LYS A 28 -3.72 41.32 22.42
N ASN A 29 -2.60 40.89 22.99
CA ASN A 29 -1.79 41.73 23.86
C ASN A 29 -1.33 42.97 23.11
N PRO A 30 -1.58 44.19 23.64
CA PRO A 30 -1.24 45.43 22.96
C PRO A 30 0.27 45.72 22.96
N VAL A 31 1.03 45.09 23.84
CA VAL A 31 2.49 45.23 23.98
C VAL A 31 3.13 43.85 24.12
N GLY A 32 4.26 43.64 23.44
CA GLY A 32 5.00 42.38 23.45
C GLY A 32 4.45 41.35 22.45
N SER A 33 4.46 40.10 22.82
CA SER A 33 3.91 39.02 21.97
C SER A 33 2.37 39.05 22.01
N PRO A 34 1.68 38.99 20.85
CA PRO A 34 0.23 38.84 20.84
C PRO A 34 -0.23 37.48 21.38
N LEU A 35 0.69 36.50 21.45
CA LEU A 35 0.41 35.14 21.87
C LEU A 35 0.64 34.97 23.37
N SER A 36 -0.30 34.30 24.04
CA SER A 36 -0.17 33.85 25.41
C SER A 36 -0.27 32.33 25.50
N PRO A 37 0.45 31.70 26.44
CA PRO A 37 0.32 30.27 26.66
C PRO A 37 -1.07 29.92 27.18
N VAL A 38 -1.61 28.81 26.74
CA VAL A 38 -2.86 28.24 27.28
C VAL A 38 -2.58 27.75 28.69
N GLU A 39 -3.38 28.17 29.66
CA GLU A 39 -3.26 27.71 31.04
C GLU A 39 -3.48 26.18 31.08
N ASN A 40 -2.55 25.45 31.69
CA ASN A 40 -2.48 24.00 31.67
C ASN A 40 -2.40 23.35 30.23
N GLY A 41 -2.14 24.18 29.21
CA GLY A 41 -1.95 23.76 27.81
C GLY A 41 -0.55 23.18 27.57
N PHE A 42 -0.20 22.12 28.30
CA PHE A 42 1.08 21.42 28.15
C PHE A 42 0.89 19.92 28.18
N THR A 43 1.56 19.22 27.28
CA THR A 43 1.54 17.75 27.25
C THR A 43 2.96 17.19 27.13
N LEU A 44 3.18 16.02 27.73
CA LEU A 44 4.44 15.27 27.66
C LEU A 44 4.52 14.37 26.40
N VAL A 45 3.71 14.66 25.41
CA VAL A 45 3.78 14.08 24.06
C VAL A 45 4.47 15.09 23.16
N GLY A 46 5.68 14.76 22.71
CA GLY A 46 6.47 15.62 21.82
C GLY A 46 6.38 15.15 20.37
N CYS A 47 7.27 15.67 19.53
CA CYS A 47 7.35 15.36 18.11
C CYS A 47 8.73 14.78 17.78
N ALA A 48 8.75 13.63 17.11
CA ALA A 48 10.00 12.97 16.70
C ALA A 48 10.65 13.70 15.52
N SER A 49 9.86 14.15 14.55
CA SER A 49 10.31 14.92 13.38
C SER A 49 9.28 15.94 12.97
N GLY A 50 9.69 17.19 12.76
CA GLY A 50 8.81 18.27 12.29
C GLY A 50 8.19 17.99 10.92
N GLU A 51 8.92 17.31 10.04
CA GLU A 51 8.46 16.92 8.71
C GLU A 51 7.35 15.85 8.71
N SER A 52 7.04 15.29 9.89
CA SER A 52 5.91 14.39 10.07
C SER A 52 4.60 15.10 10.43
N VAL A 53 4.63 16.42 10.66
CA VAL A 53 3.44 17.18 11.05
C VAL A 53 2.64 17.56 9.82
N ALA A 54 1.42 17.06 9.70
CA ALA A 54 0.50 17.37 8.60
C ALA A 54 -0.90 17.68 9.12
N ASN A 55 -1.63 18.51 8.39
CA ASN A 55 -3.06 18.76 8.64
C ASN A 55 -3.89 17.81 7.78
N VAL A 56 -4.80 17.10 8.40
CA VAL A 56 -5.73 16.17 7.75
C VAL A 56 -7.13 16.55 8.20
N ASP A 57 -7.89 17.16 7.33
CA ASP A 57 -9.29 17.56 7.59
C ASP A 57 -9.46 18.33 8.93
N GLY A 58 -8.56 19.28 9.18
CA GLY A 58 -8.58 20.11 10.40
C GLY A 58 -8.01 19.43 11.65
N ALA A 59 -7.57 18.20 11.58
CA ALA A 59 -6.78 17.54 12.61
C ALA A 59 -5.28 17.61 12.29
N LEU A 60 -4.44 17.98 13.25
CA LEU A 60 -3.00 17.79 13.11
C LEU A 60 -2.63 16.36 13.43
N MET A 61 -1.84 15.73 12.56
CA MET A 61 -1.26 14.40 12.77
C MET A 61 0.26 14.50 12.73
N TRP A 62 0.95 13.70 13.56
CA TRP A 62 2.42 13.70 13.60
C TRP A 62 2.97 12.42 14.22
N VAL A 63 4.23 12.14 13.95
CA VAL A 63 4.98 11.09 14.66
C VAL A 63 5.41 11.64 16.02
N ALA A 64 4.75 11.18 17.04
CA ALA A 64 4.98 11.56 18.43
C ALA A 64 6.03 10.69 19.10
N GLN A 65 6.70 11.26 20.10
CA GLN A 65 7.56 10.53 21.02
C GLN A 65 7.43 11.06 22.44
N SER A 66 7.76 10.23 23.43
CA SER A 66 7.68 10.57 24.83
C SER A 66 8.87 10.00 25.59
N LYS A 67 9.42 10.75 26.54
CA LYS A 67 10.49 10.25 27.42
C LYS A 67 10.04 9.05 28.25
N LYS A 68 8.77 9.03 28.65
CA LYS A 68 8.22 8.00 29.52
C LYS A 68 8.11 6.66 28.82
N HIS A 69 7.70 6.64 27.56
CA HIS A 69 7.39 5.40 26.83
C HIS A 69 8.47 4.98 25.84
N LYS A 70 9.50 5.82 25.59
CA LYS A 70 10.66 5.56 24.70
C LYS A 70 10.31 5.00 23.32
N GLY A 71 9.04 5.06 22.92
CA GLY A 71 8.52 4.58 21.65
C GLY A 71 7.96 5.72 20.82
N ARG A 72 7.85 5.48 19.53
CA ARG A 72 7.24 6.38 18.57
C ARG A 72 5.86 5.88 18.18
N SER A 73 4.92 6.79 18.07
CA SER A 73 3.51 6.52 17.72
C SER A 73 2.99 7.67 16.88
N VAL A 74 1.95 7.45 16.09
CA VAL A 74 1.25 8.55 15.43
C VAL A 74 0.12 9.02 16.33
N TYR A 75 0.06 10.35 16.52
CA TYR A 75 -1.01 11.02 17.25
C TYR A 75 -1.78 11.93 16.30
N ALA A 76 -3.06 12.08 16.58
CA ALA A 76 -3.94 13.08 15.99
C ALA A 76 -4.38 14.08 17.06
N MET A 77 -4.58 15.34 16.67
CA MET A 77 -4.99 16.42 17.57
C MET A 77 -6.01 17.32 16.92
N ARG A 78 -7.07 17.65 17.66
CA ARG A 78 -8.02 18.73 17.34
C ARG A 78 -8.09 19.72 18.51
N GLY A 79 -7.80 21.00 18.23
CA GLY A 79 -7.61 21.96 19.31
C GLY A 79 -6.42 21.57 20.18
N ILE A 80 -6.66 21.23 21.45
CA ILE A 80 -5.63 20.77 22.40
C ILE A 80 -5.78 19.27 22.76
N GLU A 81 -6.86 18.64 22.33
CA GLU A 81 -7.12 17.24 22.61
C GLU A 81 -6.33 16.33 21.69
N GLN A 82 -5.67 15.32 22.27
CA GLN A 82 -4.76 14.42 21.57
C GLN A 82 -5.19 12.97 21.75
N ALA A 83 -5.11 12.20 20.68
CA ALA A 83 -5.35 10.77 20.69
C ALA A 83 -4.28 10.02 19.89
N LYS A 84 -3.87 8.84 20.37
CA LYS A 84 -3.01 7.93 19.62
C LYS A 84 -3.86 7.22 18.55
N VAL A 85 -3.37 7.24 17.30
CA VAL A 85 -4.04 6.63 16.14
C VAL A 85 -3.23 5.49 15.51
N SER A 86 -1.96 5.32 15.91
CA SER A 86 -1.13 4.23 15.40
C SER A 86 -1.46 2.89 16.04
N THR A 87 -1.31 1.82 15.23
CA THR A 87 -1.38 0.44 15.69
C THR A 87 0.01 -0.06 16.12
N PRO A 88 0.12 -1.16 16.88
CA PRO A 88 1.41 -1.76 17.24
C PRO A 88 2.27 -2.14 16.02
N ALA A 89 1.66 -2.49 14.88
CA ALA A 89 2.36 -2.79 13.64
C ALA A 89 3.05 -1.53 13.08
N VAL A 90 2.32 -0.42 12.99
CA VAL A 90 2.84 0.89 12.59
C VAL A 90 3.96 1.36 13.53
N GLU A 91 3.75 1.24 14.84
CA GLU A 91 4.74 1.65 15.85
C GLU A 91 6.07 0.86 15.72
N ARG A 92 5.99 -0.42 15.32
CA ARG A 92 7.18 -1.24 15.07
C ARG A 92 8.00 -0.71 13.89
N ILE A 93 7.35 -0.31 12.80
CA ILE A 93 7.99 0.30 11.63
C ILE A 93 8.62 1.65 12.02
N LEU A 94 7.87 2.52 12.72
CA LEU A 94 8.35 3.82 13.17
C LEU A 94 9.57 3.72 14.10
N ASN A 95 9.61 2.70 14.96
CA ASN A 95 10.73 2.50 15.88
C ASN A 95 11.98 1.91 15.23
N ALA A 96 11.83 1.25 14.08
CA ALA A 96 12.92 0.74 13.27
C ALA A 96 13.56 1.83 12.38
N ASP A 97 12.81 2.86 11.99
CA ASP A 97 13.28 3.94 11.13
C ASP A 97 14.06 5.01 11.93
N SER A 98 15.01 5.68 11.28
CA SER A 98 15.73 6.81 11.88
C SER A 98 14.92 8.10 11.94
N LEU A 99 13.90 8.24 11.11
CA LEU A 99 13.10 9.46 10.82
C LEU A 99 13.93 10.64 10.29
N ALA A 100 15.12 10.41 9.78
CA ALA A 100 15.99 11.46 9.25
C ALA A 100 15.42 12.06 7.95
N THR A 101 14.73 11.26 7.17
CA THR A 101 14.17 11.61 5.86
C THR A 101 12.66 11.34 5.78
N VAL A 102 11.96 11.52 6.90
CA VAL A 102 10.49 11.38 6.93
C VAL A 102 9.84 12.55 6.21
N ARG A 103 8.72 12.27 5.53
CA ARG A 103 7.82 13.28 4.96
C ARG A 103 6.39 12.91 5.27
N ALA A 104 5.56 13.90 5.57
CA ALA A 104 4.13 13.68 5.73
C ALA A 104 3.32 14.79 5.09
N TRP A 105 2.16 14.41 4.62
CA TRP A 105 1.17 15.34 4.08
C TRP A 105 -0.23 14.78 4.29
N GLY A 106 -1.22 15.67 4.22
CA GLY A 106 -2.62 15.31 4.31
C GLY A 106 -3.32 15.61 2.99
N ALA A 107 -4.16 14.72 2.54
CA ALA A 107 -5.02 14.89 1.37
C ALA A 107 -6.40 14.31 1.61
N ARG A 108 -7.35 14.71 0.76
CA ARG A 108 -8.64 14.05 0.66
C ARG A 108 -8.69 13.35 -0.70
N ILE A 109 -8.67 12.02 -0.70
CA ILE A 109 -8.64 11.19 -1.90
C ILE A 109 -9.94 10.41 -1.95
N ASP A 110 -10.69 10.55 -3.01
CA ASP A 110 -12.02 9.97 -3.19
C ASP A 110 -12.95 10.14 -1.96
N GLY A 111 -12.92 11.36 -1.38
CA GLY A 111 -13.69 11.68 -0.18
C GLY A 111 -13.07 11.27 1.16
N HIS A 112 -12.03 10.44 1.16
CA HIS A 112 -11.34 9.93 2.34
C HIS A 112 -10.20 10.87 2.77
N PRO A 113 -10.26 11.45 3.99
CA PRO A 113 -9.14 12.22 4.52
C PRO A 113 -8.00 11.30 4.93
N CYS A 114 -6.87 11.43 4.25
CA CYS A 114 -5.71 10.56 4.43
C CYS A 114 -4.51 11.31 5.02
N TYR A 115 -3.84 10.67 5.98
CA TYR A 115 -2.52 11.06 6.45
C TYR A 115 -1.48 10.14 5.80
N ILE A 116 -0.69 10.69 4.90
CA ILE A 116 0.34 9.98 4.17
C ILE A 116 1.69 10.24 4.83
N LEU A 117 2.37 9.19 5.27
CA LEU A 117 3.65 9.25 5.99
C LEU A 117 4.70 8.40 5.29
N THR A 118 5.62 9.04 4.61
CA THR A 118 6.71 8.37 3.89
C THR A 118 7.97 8.30 4.76
N LEU A 119 8.45 7.09 5.00
CA LEU A 119 9.66 6.73 5.71
C LEU A 119 10.72 6.31 4.68
N VAL A 120 11.44 7.28 4.12
CA VAL A 120 12.41 7.03 3.02
C VAL A 120 13.51 6.07 3.47
N GLY A 121 13.95 6.16 4.74
CA GLY A 121 15.00 5.29 5.28
C GLY A 121 14.60 3.82 5.34
N SER A 122 13.34 3.53 5.65
CA SER A 122 12.77 2.17 5.66
C SER A 122 12.18 1.75 4.31
N GLY A 123 12.06 2.66 3.36
CA GLY A 123 11.47 2.38 2.05
C GLY A 123 9.96 2.10 2.10
N VAL A 124 9.24 2.71 3.05
CA VAL A 124 7.81 2.44 3.30
C VAL A 124 7.02 3.75 3.32
N THR A 125 5.84 3.74 2.73
CA THR A 125 4.83 4.79 2.90
C THR A 125 3.59 4.22 3.60
N LEU A 126 3.30 4.75 4.78
CA LEU A 126 2.14 4.40 5.59
C LEU A 126 1.04 5.43 5.35
N VAL A 127 -0.18 4.98 5.16
CA VAL A 127 -1.35 5.82 4.92
C VAL A 127 -2.44 5.48 5.92
N LEU A 128 -2.86 6.48 6.70
CA LEU A 128 -4.03 6.36 7.56
C LEU A 128 -5.23 6.99 6.86
N ASP A 129 -6.24 6.21 6.57
CA ASP A 129 -7.57 6.74 6.29
C ASP A 129 -8.21 7.19 7.63
N ALA A 130 -8.34 8.48 7.82
CA ALA A 130 -8.85 9.04 9.06
C ALA A 130 -10.36 8.84 9.24
N SER A 131 -11.11 8.49 8.19
CA SER A 131 -12.53 8.19 8.28
C SER A 131 -12.80 6.79 8.83
N THR A 132 -11.99 5.81 8.45
CA THR A 132 -12.11 4.41 8.88
C THR A 132 -11.19 4.03 10.03
N GLY A 133 -10.11 4.79 10.23
CA GLY A 133 -9.06 4.48 11.19
C GLY A 133 -8.13 3.34 10.74
N ILE A 134 -8.22 2.94 9.47
CA ILE A 134 -7.43 1.83 8.92
C ILE A 134 -6.12 2.35 8.36
N TRP A 135 -5.04 1.61 8.63
CA TRP A 135 -3.73 1.86 8.07
C TRP A 135 -3.49 0.99 6.84
N HIS A 136 -2.98 1.63 5.79
CA HIS A 136 -2.57 1.04 4.54
C HIS A 136 -1.07 1.26 4.30
N GLU A 137 -0.48 0.49 3.42
CA GLU A 137 0.84 0.72 2.89
C GLU A 137 0.73 1.04 1.40
N TRP A 138 1.31 2.15 0.97
CA TRP A 138 1.36 2.53 -0.44
C TRP A 138 2.77 2.36 -0.98
N SER A 139 2.86 1.85 -2.19
CA SER A 139 4.11 1.63 -2.89
C SER A 139 4.00 2.09 -4.34
N THR A 140 5.13 2.39 -4.94
CA THR A 140 5.24 2.63 -6.39
C THR A 140 6.05 1.48 -6.99
N LEU A 141 5.57 0.93 -8.09
CA LEU A 141 6.33 -0.02 -8.89
C LEU A 141 7.30 0.73 -9.80
N THR A 142 8.47 0.16 -10.00
CA THR A 142 9.46 0.65 -10.95
C THR A 142 9.83 -0.49 -11.90
N ILE A 143 9.73 -0.23 -13.20
CA ILE A 143 10.15 -1.19 -14.22
C ILE A 143 11.65 -1.41 -14.16
N GLY A 144 12.07 -2.65 -14.05
CA GLY A 144 13.47 -3.04 -14.03
C GLY A 144 14.08 -3.20 -15.42
N SER A 145 15.36 -3.50 -15.45
CA SER A 145 16.06 -3.81 -16.71
C SER A 145 15.49 -5.06 -17.36
N SER A 146 15.43 -5.06 -18.68
CA SER A 146 14.93 -6.21 -19.43
C SER A 146 15.84 -7.44 -19.29
N VAL A 147 15.21 -8.60 -19.24
CA VAL A 147 15.86 -9.91 -19.27
C VAL A 147 15.43 -10.63 -20.55
N SER A 148 16.39 -11.15 -21.31
CA SER A 148 16.10 -11.92 -22.52
C SER A 148 15.37 -13.22 -22.18
N VAL A 149 14.29 -13.49 -22.89
CA VAL A 149 13.52 -14.74 -22.77
C VAL A 149 14.02 -15.73 -23.82
N SER A 150 14.43 -16.91 -23.37
CA SER A 150 14.92 -18.00 -24.25
C SER A 150 13.79 -18.78 -24.87
N SER A 151 12.69 -18.97 -24.13
CA SER A 151 11.49 -19.65 -24.66
C SER A 151 10.25 -19.33 -23.81
N ILE A 152 9.09 -19.37 -24.45
CA ILE A 152 7.80 -19.43 -23.77
C ILE A 152 7.07 -20.66 -24.34
N THR A 153 6.71 -21.56 -23.44
CA THR A 153 5.91 -22.75 -23.77
C THR A 153 4.64 -22.76 -22.94
N ARG A 154 3.55 -23.29 -23.49
CA ARG A 154 2.24 -23.26 -22.86
C ARG A 154 1.63 -24.64 -22.70
N ASP A 155 0.98 -24.86 -21.57
CA ASP A 155 0.08 -25.99 -21.31
C ASP A 155 -1.23 -25.45 -20.71
N GLY A 156 -2.33 -25.65 -21.44
CA GLY A 156 -3.60 -24.99 -21.07
C GLY A 156 -3.51 -23.45 -21.13
N THR A 157 -3.86 -22.77 -20.07
CA THR A 157 -3.74 -21.31 -19.90
C THR A 157 -2.41 -20.90 -19.24
N THR A 158 -1.64 -21.85 -18.72
CA THR A 158 -0.37 -21.57 -18.05
C THR A 158 0.77 -21.55 -19.05
N ALA A 159 1.46 -20.44 -19.20
CA ALA A 159 2.66 -20.30 -20.01
C ALA A 159 3.90 -20.26 -19.13
N THR A 160 4.86 -21.15 -19.43
CA THR A 160 6.17 -21.20 -18.76
C THR A 160 7.17 -20.36 -19.53
N VAL A 161 7.73 -19.37 -18.87
CA VAL A 161 8.72 -18.43 -19.41
C VAL A 161 10.09 -18.82 -18.89
N THR A 162 11.03 -19.10 -19.79
CA THR A 162 12.42 -19.38 -19.46
C THR A 162 13.30 -18.22 -19.90
N CYS A 163 14.00 -17.61 -18.96
CA CYS A 163 14.92 -16.50 -19.17
C CYS A 163 16.35 -16.99 -19.41
N ALA A 164 17.14 -16.21 -20.15
CA ALA A 164 18.56 -16.50 -20.38
C ALA A 164 19.42 -16.33 -19.13
N THR A 165 19.00 -15.44 -18.21
CA THR A 165 19.69 -15.15 -16.95
C THR A 165 18.64 -15.06 -15.83
N ALA A 166 19.10 -14.90 -14.58
CA ALA A 166 18.21 -14.72 -13.43
C ALA A 166 17.32 -13.47 -13.62
N HIS A 167 16.02 -13.65 -13.40
CA HIS A 167 15.00 -12.62 -13.67
C HIS A 167 14.70 -11.72 -12.45
N GLY A 168 15.08 -12.12 -11.23
CA GLY A 168 14.85 -11.33 -10.01
C GLY A 168 13.39 -11.20 -9.55
N ILE A 169 12.45 -11.91 -10.17
CA ILE A 169 11.02 -11.88 -9.87
C ILE A 169 10.72 -12.79 -8.68
N SER A 170 9.90 -12.33 -7.75
CA SER A 170 9.33 -13.13 -6.67
C SER A 170 7.92 -13.62 -7.03
N ASP A 171 7.39 -14.58 -6.26
CA ASP A 171 6.05 -15.12 -6.50
C ASP A 171 4.97 -14.04 -6.37
N GLY A 172 4.20 -13.85 -7.43
CA GLY A 172 3.14 -12.85 -7.54
C GLY A 172 3.60 -11.46 -8.00
N ASP A 173 4.89 -11.23 -8.21
CA ASP A 173 5.35 -9.95 -8.73
C ASP A 173 4.86 -9.72 -10.16
N PRO A 174 4.56 -8.46 -10.55
CA PRO A 174 4.24 -8.14 -11.92
C PRO A 174 5.48 -8.23 -12.83
N VAL A 175 5.24 -8.60 -14.07
CA VAL A 175 6.24 -8.64 -15.13
C VAL A 175 5.59 -8.24 -16.46
N THR A 176 6.23 -7.36 -17.21
CA THR A 176 5.81 -7.09 -18.59
C THR A 176 6.63 -7.91 -19.55
N ILE A 177 5.95 -8.61 -20.47
CA ILE A 177 6.57 -9.34 -21.58
C ILE A 177 6.30 -8.57 -22.87
N ALA A 178 7.31 -8.43 -23.70
CA ALA A 178 7.21 -7.75 -24.99
C ALA A 178 8.07 -8.44 -26.05
N GLY A 179 7.68 -8.28 -27.32
CA GLY A 179 8.45 -8.79 -28.48
C GLY A 179 8.10 -10.19 -28.91
N ALA A 180 7.08 -10.82 -28.33
CA ALA A 180 6.51 -12.05 -28.85
C ALA A 180 5.69 -11.77 -30.13
N ALA A 181 5.84 -12.62 -31.15
CA ALA A 181 5.05 -12.52 -32.38
C ALA A 181 3.57 -12.86 -32.13
N GLN A 182 3.30 -13.73 -31.17
CA GLN A 182 1.95 -14.02 -30.69
C GLN A 182 1.59 -12.98 -29.62
N THR A 183 0.66 -12.10 -29.95
CA THR A 183 0.30 -10.92 -29.13
C THR A 183 -0.17 -11.26 -27.73
N ASP A 184 -0.82 -12.41 -27.55
CA ASP A 184 -1.33 -12.87 -26.24
C ASP A 184 -0.22 -13.16 -25.20
N TYR A 185 1.03 -13.28 -25.61
CA TYR A 185 2.16 -13.36 -24.68
C TYR A 185 2.73 -11.97 -24.33
N ASN A 186 2.31 -10.91 -25.01
CA ASN A 186 2.73 -9.55 -24.72
C ASN A 186 1.75 -8.89 -23.75
N GLY A 187 2.28 -8.18 -22.77
CA GLY A 187 1.47 -7.48 -21.76
C GLY A 187 2.07 -7.59 -20.37
N THR A 188 1.34 -7.08 -19.40
CA THR A 188 1.71 -7.18 -17.98
C THR A 188 0.96 -8.32 -17.33
N PHE A 189 1.71 -9.20 -16.69
CA PHE A 189 1.21 -10.42 -16.05
C PHE A 189 1.68 -10.48 -14.59
N GLN A 190 0.97 -11.22 -13.75
CA GLN A 190 1.50 -11.67 -12.48
C GLN A 190 2.27 -12.97 -12.67
N ALA A 191 3.50 -13.01 -12.19
CA ALA A 191 4.38 -14.16 -12.33
C ALA A 191 4.24 -15.13 -11.15
N ALA A 192 4.12 -16.40 -11.43
CA ALA A 192 4.32 -17.46 -10.46
C ALA A 192 5.79 -17.90 -10.53
N TYR A 193 6.52 -17.76 -9.41
CA TYR A 193 7.93 -18.12 -9.33
C TYR A 193 8.13 -19.64 -9.43
N VAL A 194 9.05 -20.09 -10.29
CA VAL A 194 9.42 -21.49 -10.42
C VAL A 194 10.90 -21.69 -10.04
N SER A 195 11.80 -20.90 -10.62
CA SER A 195 13.23 -20.90 -10.31
C SER A 195 13.86 -19.56 -10.64
N ALA A 196 15.13 -19.36 -10.36
CA ALA A 196 15.83 -18.09 -10.64
C ALA A 196 15.75 -17.64 -12.12
N THR A 197 15.56 -18.58 -13.06
CA THR A 197 15.49 -18.33 -14.50
C THR A 197 14.15 -18.69 -15.12
N VAL A 198 13.19 -19.22 -14.35
CA VAL A 198 11.89 -19.70 -14.87
C VAL A 198 10.77 -19.15 -13.99
N PHE A 199 9.76 -18.58 -14.63
CA PHE A 199 8.49 -18.23 -14.02
C PHE A 199 7.32 -18.65 -14.92
N ALA A 200 6.12 -18.70 -14.38
CA ALA A 200 4.90 -18.98 -15.13
C ALA A 200 3.99 -17.75 -15.11
N ILE A 201 3.23 -17.59 -16.19
CA ILE A 201 2.17 -16.59 -16.33
C ILE A 201 0.88 -17.25 -16.81
N GLU A 202 -0.25 -16.65 -16.54
CA GLU A 202 -1.54 -17.08 -17.12
C GLU A 202 -1.85 -16.24 -18.35
N VAL A 203 -2.19 -16.90 -19.44
CA VAL A 203 -2.62 -16.28 -20.71
C VAL A 203 -4.07 -16.64 -21.00
N GLU A 204 -4.83 -15.69 -21.54
CA GLU A 204 -6.29 -15.87 -21.74
C GLU A 204 -6.62 -16.76 -22.90
N ASN A 205 -6.04 -16.45 -24.02
CA ASN A 205 -6.25 -17.21 -25.24
C ASN A 205 -5.30 -18.42 -25.30
N SER A 206 -5.45 -19.22 -26.31
CA SER A 206 -4.57 -20.37 -26.58
C SER A 206 -3.59 -20.06 -27.71
N PRO A 207 -2.62 -19.12 -27.49
CA PRO A 207 -1.68 -18.76 -28.54
C PRO A 207 -0.79 -19.94 -28.95
N THR A 208 -0.29 -19.90 -30.18
CA THR A 208 0.63 -20.93 -30.68
C THR A 208 1.87 -21.02 -29.79
N THR A 209 2.29 -22.25 -29.48
CA THR A 209 3.46 -22.55 -28.64
C THR A 209 4.46 -23.44 -29.41
N PRO A 210 5.78 -23.23 -29.25
CA PRO A 210 6.43 -22.18 -28.49
C PRO A 210 6.23 -20.79 -29.09
N ALA A 211 6.36 -19.75 -28.26
CA ALA A 211 6.35 -18.35 -28.72
C ALA A 211 7.58 -18.07 -29.61
N THR A 212 7.40 -17.16 -30.55
CA THR A 212 8.46 -16.71 -31.49
C THR A 212 8.66 -15.21 -31.38
N GLY A 213 9.82 -14.72 -31.78
CA GLY A 213 10.19 -13.30 -31.73
C GLY A 213 11.42 -13.02 -30.87
N THR A 214 11.80 -11.76 -30.74
CA THR A 214 12.83 -11.32 -29.79
C THR A 214 12.15 -10.89 -28.51
N ILE A 215 12.01 -11.83 -27.59
CA ILE A 215 11.16 -11.66 -26.42
C ILE A 215 11.99 -11.16 -25.24
N LEU A 216 11.48 -10.14 -24.57
CA LEU A 216 12.06 -9.54 -23.37
C LEU A 216 11.03 -9.58 -22.23
N ALA A 217 11.51 -9.87 -21.02
CA ALA A 217 10.75 -9.74 -19.79
C ALA A 217 11.28 -8.55 -18.98
N TYR A 218 10.38 -7.73 -18.49
CA TYR A 218 10.68 -6.55 -17.67
C TYR A 218 10.09 -6.78 -16.28
N PRO A 219 10.88 -7.21 -15.30
CA PRO A 219 10.43 -7.36 -13.92
C PRO A 219 10.19 -5.99 -13.29
N TYR A 220 9.27 -5.94 -12.33
CA TYR A 220 9.06 -4.76 -11.52
C TYR A 220 9.67 -4.92 -10.13
N SER A 221 10.08 -3.81 -9.55
CA SER A 221 10.45 -3.72 -8.14
C SER A 221 9.55 -2.72 -7.43
N SER A 222 9.14 -3.06 -6.21
CA SER A 222 8.36 -2.17 -5.36
C SER A 222 9.28 -1.30 -4.51
N SER A 223 8.90 -0.03 -4.35
CA SER A 223 9.53 0.92 -3.43
C SER A 223 8.46 1.74 -2.72
N TYR A 224 8.86 2.56 -1.73
CA TYR A 224 7.94 3.51 -1.11
C TYR A 224 7.24 4.40 -2.14
N PHE A 225 6.04 4.86 -1.82
CA PHE A 225 5.28 5.79 -2.66
C PHE A 225 6.02 7.13 -2.76
N LYS A 226 6.44 7.51 -3.97
CA LYS A 226 7.43 8.57 -4.19
C LYS A 226 6.87 9.99 -4.17
N LEU A 227 5.56 10.16 -4.04
CA LEU A 227 4.95 11.48 -3.94
C LEU A 227 5.05 11.99 -2.49
N THR A 228 5.61 13.18 -2.29
CA THR A 228 6.02 13.65 -0.96
C THR A 228 5.39 14.95 -0.51
N HIS A 229 4.81 15.71 -1.44
CA HIS A 229 4.15 16.99 -1.17
C HIS A 229 2.83 17.05 -1.92
N TYR A 230 1.86 17.71 -1.35
CA TYR A 230 0.51 17.82 -1.91
C TYR A 230 0.04 19.27 -1.87
N ALA A 231 -0.64 19.68 -2.93
CA ALA A 231 -1.38 20.93 -3.00
C ALA A 231 -2.66 20.72 -3.79
N SER A 232 -3.75 21.31 -3.34
CA SER A 232 -5.01 21.34 -4.08
C SER A 232 -5.32 22.77 -4.48
N ALA A 233 -5.57 23.02 -5.76
CA ALA A 233 -5.91 24.32 -6.30
C ALA A 233 -6.90 24.18 -7.45
N ASN A 234 -8.00 24.95 -7.41
CA ASN A 234 -9.03 24.97 -8.45
C ASN A 234 -9.63 23.59 -8.78
N GLY A 235 -9.71 22.70 -7.79
CA GLY A 235 -10.25 21.35 -7.97
C GLY A 235 -9.25 20.35 -8.57
N VAL A 236 -8.00 20.74 -8.73
CA VAL A 236 -6.90 19.86 -9.18
C VAL A 236 -6.01 19.54 -7.99
N ASP A 237 -5.79 18.26 -7.76
CA ASP A 237 -4.90 17.74 -6.71
C ASP A 237 -3.55 17.38 -7.32
N VAL A 238 -2.51 18.11 -6.89
CA VAL A 238 -1.16 17.99 -7.45
C VAL A 238 -0.19 17.52 -6.38
N THR A 239 0.70 16.63 -6.76
CA THR A 239 1.76 16.10 -5.91
C THR A 239 3.12 16.28 -6.56
N LEU A 240 4.16 16.41 -5.72
CA LEU A 240 5.55 16.51 -6.15
C LEU A 240 6.26 15.17 -5.95
N HIS A 241 6.91 14.69 -7.01
CA HIS A 241 7.72 13.48 -6.93
C HIS A 241 9.05 13.74 -6.22
N ALA A 242 9.47 12.81 -5.35
CA ALA A 242 10.60 12.98 -4.44
C ALA A 242 11.96 13.16 -5.12
N THR A 243 12.16 12.59 -6.32
CA THR A 243 13.47 12.46 -6.96
C THR A 243 13.58 13.03 -8.34
N ASP A 244 12.51 13.08 -9.13
CA ASP A 244 12.56 13.58 -10.52
C ASP A 244 12.15 15.07 -10.66
N GLY A 245 11.50 15.62 -9.61
CA GLY A 245 11.05 17.01 -9.60
C GLY A 245 9.80 17.28 -10.45
N HIS A 246 9.16 16.24 -10.99
CA HIS A 246 7.92 16.38 -11.73
C HIS A 246 6.73 16.56 -10.80
N LEU A 247 5.72 17.26 -11.30
CA LEU A 247 4.41 17.36 -10.66
C LEU A 247 3.49 16.34 -11.31
N TYR A 248 2.75 15.62 -10.46
CA TYR A 248 1.75 14.65 -10.87
C TYR A 248 0.38 15.06 -10.36
N GLU A 249 -0.63 14.89 -11.17
CA GLU A 249 -2.03 15.03 -10.77
C GLU A 249 -2.52 13.71 -10.16
N ILE A 250 -3.28 13.79 -9.08
CA ILE A 250 -4.02 12.65 -8.54
C ILE A 250 -5.38 12.62 -9.24
N ASP A 251 -5.54 11.70 -10.17
CA ASP A 251 -6.79 11.50 -10.91
C ASP A 251 -7.45 10.20 -10.44
N PRO A 252 -8.66 10.26 -9.83
CA PRO A 252 -9.35 9.08 -9.33
C PRO A 252 -9.80 8.10 -10.43
N ASP A 253 -9.82 8.54 -11.70
CA ASP A 253 -10.20 7.72 -12.84
C ASP A 253 -8.98 7.05 -13.52
N THR A 254 -7.78 7.31 -13.02
CA THR A 254 -6.53 6.70 -13.49
C THR A 254 -6.05 5.62 -12.53
N TYR A 255 -5.87 4.40 -13.03
CA TYR A 255 -5.48 3.22 -12.23
C TYR A 255 -4.03 2.78 -12.49
N GLN A 256 -3.19 3.72 -12.85
CA GLN A 256 -1.75 3.54 -13.09
C GLN A 256 -0.96 4.72 -12.53
N ASP A 257 0.28 4.46 -12.11
CA ASP A 257 1.25 5.47 -11.72
C ASP A 257 2.10 5.84 -12.95
N ASP A 258 1.70 6.87 -13.72
CA ASP A 258 2.40 7.32 -14.95
C ASP A 258 2.67 6.16 -15.93
N GLY A 259 1.64 5.38 -16.23
CA GLY A 259 1.72 4.22 -17.12
C GLY A 259 2.31 2.95 -16.49
N VAL A 260 2.68 3.00 -15.22
CA VAL A 260 3.13 1.83 -14.45
C VAL A 260 1.95 1.25 -13.68
N PRO A 261 1.71 -0.07 -13.72
CA PRO A 261 0.59 -0.66 -13.00
C PRO A 261 0.71 -0.47 -11.49
N ILE A 262 -0.44 -0.29 -10.83
CA ILE A 262 -0.54 -0.25 -9.37
C ILE A 262 -0.69 -1.70 -8.87
N ASP A 263 0.17 -2.10 -7.94
CA ASP A 263 0.07 -3.40 -7.27
C ASP A 263 -0.86 -3.29 -6.05
N PHE A 264 -2.10 -3.70 -6.24
CA PHE A 264 -3.09 -3.72 -5.17
C PHE A 264 -3.18 -5.10 -4.54
N PHE A 265 -2.99 -5.21 -3.23
CA PHE A 265 -3.23 -6.46 -2.52
C PHE A 265 -3.91 -6.27 -1.17
N VAL A 266 -4.74 -7.22 -0.81
CA VAL A 266 -5.40 -7.31 0.49
C VAL A 266 -5.12 -8.67 1.09
N ARG A 267 -4.63 -8.69 2.33
CA ARG A 267 -4.43 -9.91 3.10
C ARG A 267 -5.35 -9.92 4.30
N THR A 268 -6.14 -10.98 4.45
CA THR A 268 -6.99 -11.13 5.62
C THR A 268 -6.16 -11.48 6.85
N SER A 269 -6.69 -11.14 8.02
CA SER A 269 -6.23 -11.75 9.25
C SER A 269 -6.48 -13.27 9.23
N ARG A 270 -5.93 -13.98 10.20
CA ARG A 270 -6.16 -15.41 10.37
C ARG A 270 -7.64 -15.72 10.62
N LEU A 271 -8.22 -16.55 9.77
CA LEU A 271 -9.59 -17.04 9.85
C LEU A 271 -9.56 -18.44 10.43
N ASP A 272 -10.21 -18.65 11.57
CA ASP A 272 -10.38 -19.97 12.19
C ASP A 272 -11.86 -20.42 12.26
N GLY A 273 -12.79 -19.52 11.87
CA GLY A 273 -14.23 -19.76 11.90
C GLY A 273 -14.75 -20.10 13.30
N GLY A 274 -14.08 -19.58 14.35
CA GLY A 274 -14.45 -19.81 15.74
C GLY A 274 -14.19 -21.25 16.24
N SER A 275 -13.38 -22.04 15.52
CA SER A 275 -13.11 -23.44 15.87
C SER A 275 -11.72 -23.87 15.45
N ILE A 276 -11.04 -24.62 16.32
CA ILE A 276 -9.75 -25.27 16.03
C ILE A 276 -9.89 -26.56 15.21
N ARG A 277 -11.13 -27.02 14.96
CA ARG A 277 -11.36 -28.23 14.16
C ARG A 277 -10.97 -28.00 12.71
N ARG A 278 -10.49 -29.05 12.06
CA ARG A 278 -10.19 -29.03 10.62
C ARG A 278 -11.47 -28.83 9.80
N LYS A 279 -11.45 -27.82 8.92
CA LYS A 279 -12.54 -27.43 8.02
C LYS A 279 -12.09 -27.58 6.57
N LYS A 280 -13.01 -27.80 5.65
CA LYS A 280 -12.74 -27.87 4.21
C LYS A 280 -13.42 -26.67 3.53
N ILE A 281 -12.69 -25.91 2.73
CA ILE A 281 -13.28 -24.90 1.87
C ILE A 281 -13.44 -25.49 0.47
N ALA A 282 -14.68 -25.54 0.03
CA ALA A 282 -15.03 -26.00 -1.33
C ALA A 282 -14.77 -24.90 -2.36
N ARG A 283 -15.11 -23.65 -2.01
CA ARG A 283 -15.03 -22.49 -2.90
C ARG A 283 -14.66 -21.22 -2.11
N ILE A 284 -13.87 -20.34 -2.72
CA ILE A 284 -13.66 -18.96 -2.29
C ILE A 284 -14.14 -18.09 -3.44
N SER A 285 -15.13 -17.24 -3.20
CA SER A 285 -15.69 -16.32 -4.18
C SER A 285 -15.27 -14.89 -3.87
N VAL A 286 -15.01 -14.10 -4.89
CA VAL A 286 -14.81 -12.65 -4.77
C VAL A 286 -16.15 -11.97 -4.97
N VAL A 287 -16.54 -11.14 -4.03
CA VAL A 287 -17.73 -10.30 -4.10
C VAL A 287 -17.28 -8.86 -4.30
N GLY A 288 -17.85 -8.15 -5.25
CA GLY A 288 -17.53 -6.77 -5.57
C GLY A 288 -18.06 -6.39 -6.95
N GLU A 289 -17.66 -5.22 -7.41
CA GLU A 289 -18.02 -4.77 -8.76
C GLU A 289 -17.32 -5.64 -9.82
N SER A 290 -18.04 -5.91 -10.92
CA SER A 290 -17.45 -6.61 -12.07
C SER A 290 -16.43 -5.71 -12.77
N ALA A 291 -15.26 -6.26 -13.08
CA ALA A 291 -14.22 -5.58 -13.86
C ALA A 291 -13.79 -6.48 -15.01
N ASP A 292 -13.52 -5.88 -16.17
CA ASP A 292 -12.98 -6.61 -17.33
C ASP A 292 -11.47 -6.87 -17.16
N ASP A 293 -11.14 -7.62 -16.13
CA ASP A 293 -9.78 -7.97 -15.74
C ASP A 293 -9.77 -9.23 -14.87
N SER A 294 -8.60 -9.64 -14.43
CA SER A 294 -8.41 -10.77 -13.54
C SER A 294 -7.63 -10.39 -12.29
N ALA A 295 -7.90 -11.10 -11.22
CA ALA A 295 -7.15 -11.02 -9.98
C ALA A 295 -6.55 -12.39 -9.62
N MET A 296 -5.64 -12.38 -8.69
CA MET A 296 -4.99 -13.57 -8.16
C MET A 296 -5.38 -13.80 -6.70
N LEU A 297 -5.74 -15.03 -6.37
CA LEU A 297 -6.03 -15.47 -5.01
C LEU A 297 -5.05 -16.55 -4.59
N ARG A 298 -4.55 -16.44 -3.37
CA ARG A 298 -3.80 -17.50 -2.69
C ARG A 298 -4.17 -17.59 -1.22
N PHE A 299 -3.70 -18.61 -0.55
CA PHE A 299 -3.92 -18.76 0.88
C PHE A 299 -2.71 -19.38 1.59
N SER A 300 -2.65 -19.12 2.88
CA SER A 300 -1.68 -19.67 3.82
C SER A 300 -2.39 -20.41 4.94
N ASN A 301 -1.82 -21.53 5.40
CA ASN A 301 -2.32 -22.31 6.55
C ASN A 301 -1.39 -22.24 7.77
N ASP A 302 -0.31 -21.46 7.70
CA ASP A 302 0.77 -21.36 8.68
C ASP A 302 1.02 -19.91 9.12
N ASP A 303 -0.06 -19.15 9.33
CA ASP A 303 -0.01 -17.76 9.79
C ASP A 303 0.78 -16.83 8.84
N SER A 304 0.63 -17.05 7.53
CA SER A 304 1.29 -16.29 6.46
C SER A 304 2.80 -16.50 6.34
N ALA A 305 3.33 -17.58 6.92
CA ALA A 305 4.74 -17.94 6.76
C ALA A 305 5.03 -18.49 5.34
N THR A 306 4.10 -19.33 4.83
CA THR A 306 4.15 -19.81 3.45
C THR A 306 2.78 -19.68 2.77
N PHE A 307 2.77 -19.48 1.46
CA PHE A 307 1.55 -19.41 0.66
C PHE A 307 1.55 -20.49 -0.41
N VAL A 308 0.36 -21.01 -0.73
CA VAL A 308 0.17 -21.78 -1.95
C VAL A 308 0.35 -20.86 -3.16
N SER A 309 0.62 -21.44 -4.34
CA SER A 309 0.71 -20.68 -5.59
C SER A 309 -0.57 -19.89 -5.85
N TYR A 310 -0.44 -18.75 -6.48
CA TYR A 310 -1.57 -17.93 -6.91
C TYR A 310 -2.47 -18.69 -7.88
N ARG A 311 -3.75 -18.36 -7.82
CA ARG A 311 -4.79 -18.89 -8.70
C ARG A 311 -5.58 -17.73 -9.25
N ARG A 312 -5.70 -17.70 -10.57
CA ARG A 312 -6.42 -16.64 -11.29
C ARG A 312 -7.92 -16.72 -11.04
N VAL A 313 -8.53 -15.55 -10.93
CA VAL A 313 -9.97 -15.30 -10.87
C VAL A 313 -10.30 -14.23 -11.90
N THR A 314 -11.18 -14.54 -12.84
CA THR A 314 -11.69 -13.57 -13.81
C THR A 314 -12.78 -12.73 -13.13
N LEU A 315 -12.58 -11.43 -13.03
CA LEU A 315 -13.48 -10.53 -12.29
C LEU A 315 -14.75 -10.19 -13.07
N SER A 316 -14.78 -10.43 -14.39
CA SER A 316 -15.97 -10.31 -15.23
C SER A 316 -16.91 -11.52 -15.20
N ASP A 317 -16.49 -12.63 -14.57
CA ASP A 317 -17.37 -13.77 -14.38
C ASP A 317 -18.56 -13.41 -13.50
N ALA A 318 -19.71 -14.06 -13.70
CA ALA A 318 -20.90 -13.86 -12.87
C ALA A 318 -20.66 -14.26 -11.39
N GLU A 319 -19.79 -15.20 -11.13
CA GLU A 319 -19.33 -15.62 -9.81
C GLU A 319 -17.80 -15.85 -9.84
N PRO A 320 -16.99 -14.79 -9.68
CA PRO A 320 -15.53 -14.91 -9.65
C PRO A 320 -15.11 -15.80 -8.47
N ASN A 321 -14.50 -16.97 -8.74
CA ASN A 321 -14.17 -17.89 -7.66
C ASN A 321 -13.01 -18.84 -7.96
N ILE A 322 -12.43 -19.38 -6.87
CA ILE A 322 -11.56 -20.54 -6.92
C ILE A 322 -12.18 -21.72 -6.16
N ARG A 323 -11.95 -22.92 -6.65
CA ARG A 323 -12.47 -24.18 -6.07
C ARG A 323 -11.33 -25.07 -5.59
N ARG A 324 -11.63 -26.16 -4.88
CA ARG A 324 -10.64 -27.12 -4.37
C ARG A 324 -9.59 -26.47 -3.47
N CYS A 325 -10.06 -25.68 -2.51
CA CYS A 325 -9.19 -24.90 -1.62
C CYS A 325 -8.64 -25.75 -0.44
N GLY A 326 -8.91 -27.04 -0.40
CA GLY A 326 -8.35 -27.94 0.58
C GLY A 326 -8.89 -27.73 2.00
N ALA A 327 -8.27 -28.42 2.97
CA ALA A 327 -8.65 -28.36 4.36
C ALA A 327 -7.65 -27.54 5.18
N PHE A 328 -8.13 -26.92 6.26
CA PHE A 328 -7.36 -26.05 7.12
C PHE A 328 -7.91 -26.05 8.55
N GLU A 329 -7.10 -25.64 9.49
CA GLU A 329 -7.51 -25.29 10.86
C GLU A 329 -7.62 -23.77 10.99
N ARG A 330 -6.60 -23.07 10.47
CA ARG A 330 -6.46 -21.64 10.41
C ARG A 330 -5.98 -21.26 9.02
N ARG A 331 -6.48 -20.17 8.44
CA ARG A 331 -6.14 -19.75 7.08
C ARG A 331 -6.13 -18.25 6.96
N SER A 332 -5.13 -17.70 6.30
CA SER A 332 -5.12 -16.34 5.77
C SER A 332 -5.34 -16.40 4.26
N LEU A 333 -6.07 -15.44 3.73
CA LEU A 333 -6.31 -15.28 2.29
C LEU A 333 -5.58 -14.04 1.81
N GLU A 334 -5.09 -14.07 0.59
CA GLU A 334 -4.53 -12.91 -0.08
C GLU A 334 -5.17 -12.77 -1.45
N PHE A 335 -5.73 -11.59 -1.69
CA PHE A 335 -6.21 -11.14 -2.99
C PHE A 335 -5.17 -10.15 -3.52
N ARG A 336 -4.77 -10.28 -4.79
CA ARG A 336 -3.85 -9.37 -5.47
C ARG A 336 -4.34 -9.07 -6.87
N HIS A 337 -4.22 -7.81 -7.27
CA HIS A 337 -4.55 -7.33 -8.59
C HIS A 337 -3.45 -6.41 -9.09
N VAL A 338 -3.09 -6.58 -10.36
CA VAL A 338 -2.14 -5.73 -11.09
C VAL A 338 -2.71 -5.53 -12.47
N GLY A 339 -3.40 -4.45 -12.68
CA GLY A 339 -4.08 -4.16 -13.93
C GLY A 339 -4.35 -2.67 -14.11
N ASN A 340 -5.02 -2.33 -15.20
CA ASN A 340 -5.42 -0.96 -15.52
C ASN A 340 -6.93 -0.74 -15.29
N THR A 341 -7.49 -1.46 -14.35
CA THR A 341 -8.89 -1.34 -13.93
C THR A 341 -8.96 -1.15 -12.42
N ALA A 342 -10.08 -0.60 -11.92
CA ALA A 342 -10.32 -0.53 -10.48
C ALA A 342 -10.88 -1.86 -9.97
N PRO A 343 -10.11 -2.71 -9.30
CA PRO A 343 -10.70 -3.81 -8.58
C PRO A 343 -11.36 -3.24 -7.33
N ARG A 344 -12.66 -3.47 -7.18
CA ARG A 344 -13.43 -3.03 -6.00
C ARG A 344 -13.97 -4.24 -5.25
N PRO A 345 -13.09 -5.08 -4.64
CA PRO A 345 -13.53 -6.22 -3.86
C PRO A 345 -14.16 -5.73 -2.55
N GLU A 346 -15.38 -6.16 -2.29
CA GLU A 346 -16.10 -5.87 -1.04
C GLU A 346 -15.88 -6.98 -0.01
N ALA A 347 -15.86 -8.24 -0.47
CA ALA A 347 -15.73 -9.39 0.41
C ALA A 347 -15.10 -10.60 -0.30
N LEU A 348 -14.57 -11.52 0.51
CA LEU A 348 -14.25 -12.89 0.11
C LEU A 348 -15.22 -13.84 0.82
N GLU A 349 -16.08 -14.49 0.06
CA GLU A 349 -17.03 -15.48 0.59
C GLU A 349 -16.43 -16.88 0.60
N LEU A 350 -16.58 -17.58 1.71
CA LEU A 350 -16.05 -18.92 1.91
C LEU A 350 -17.19 -19.95 1.98
N LEU A 351 -17.27 -20.84 1.00
CA LEU A 351 -18.15 -22.00 1.09
C LEU A 351 -17.43 -23.13 1.82
N ILE A 352 -17.79 -23.31 3.09
CA ILE A 352 -17.25 -24.39 3.93
C ILE A 352 -18.08 -25.66 3.62
N GLY A 353 -17.41 -26.70 3.16
CA GLY A 353 -18.02 -28.03 3.01
C GLY A 353 -17.94 -28.82 4.30
N GLU A 354 -18.91 -29.67 4.52
CA GLU A 354 -18.92 -30.65 5.61
C GLU A 354 -17.84 -31.74 5.41
#